data_e79848f99e943adf60b952fca5a19052
#
_entry.id   e79848f99e943adf60b952fca5a19052
#
_cell.length_a   1.000
_cell.length_b   1.000
_cell.length_c   1.000
_cell.angle_alpha   90.00
_cell.angle_beta   90.00
_cell.angle_gamma   90.00
#
_symmetry.space_group_name_H-M   'P 1'
#
loop_
_entity.id
_entity.type
_entity.pdbx_description
1 polymer ?
#
loop_
_entity_poly.entity_id
_entity_poly.type
_entity_poly.pdbx_seq_one_letter_code
_entity_poly.pdbx_strand_id
1 'polypeptide(L)'
;DIEEFLEARKNHGDEELKARDLFYALWIPDYFMKCVHEDGNWHLFCPDKSPGLSDVVGSDFVDLYKKYVNDNNFVKKIKARELWFKILDSQMETGTPYILYKDHANLKSNQQNLGIIKSSNLCCEIIEYSSSTETAVCNLASIAVSKFVKDDKTFDYDSLHEVTKQVTVNLNKLIDVNYYPNDKTRRSNMLHRPIGIGVQGLADVFMLMDLSFTSDEAKTLNKYIFETIYHASLEASNELAITRKKTLQQLHDVLLPKDDSFKLKCGLTELHKELCDNISDEELMSKLKLLKDCDINEYKPIYNELLNLSYEHAGSYSTFTNSPASKGQLQFDMWNITPSVRYNWGFLKMSIMEHGLRNSLLVAPMPTASTSQILGNNECFEPYTSNIYSRRTLAGEFIVVNKHLMKDLIEQGLWCEDIKNNIIENKGSVQQITNLSAHLKEKYKTVWEMSMRDIIDMAADRGAYICQSQSLNLWIEEPNYKNLTSMHFHSWKRGLKTGIYYLRRKPKHQPQQFTIAPKSVENEVCEMCSA
;
A
#
# COMPACT_ATOMS: atom_id res chain seq x y z
N ASP A 1 22.92 -19.11 3.07
CA ASP A 1 22.22 -18.42 1.96
C ASP A 1 21.82 -16.96 2.28
N ILE A 2 21.35 -16.65 3.53
CA ILE A 2 20.95 -15.26 3.85
C ILE A 2 22.11 -14.27 3.74
N GLU A 3 23.32 -14.67 4.10
CA GLU A 3 24.50 -13.80 4.04
C GLU A 3 24.88 -13.50 2.59
N GLU A 4 24.85 -14.49 1.70
CA GLU A 4 25.08 -14.34 0.25
C GLU A 4 23.94 -13.56 -0.41
N PHE A 5 22.68 -13.80 0.01
CA PHE A 5 21.52 -13.05 -0.46
C PHE A 5 21.64 -11.55 -0.17
N LEU A 6 22.17 -11.17 1.00
CA LEU A 6 22.41 -9.76 1.34
C LEU A 6 23.56 -9.14 0.53
N GLU A 7 24.48 -9.92 -0.01
CA GLU A 7 25.59 -9.46 -0.88
C GLU A 7 25.18 -9.33 -2.35
N ALA A 8 24.06 -9.95 -2.77
CA ALA A 8 23.68 -10.08 -4.20
C ALA A 8 23.57 -8.76 -4.96
N ARG A 9 23.25 -7.64 -4.31
CA ARG A 9 23.12 -6.32 -4.94
C ARG A 9 24.25 -5.34 -4.59
N LYS A 10 25.15 -5.68 -3.67
CA LYS A 10 26.25 -4.80 -3.30
C LYS A 10 27.21 -4.55 -4.46
N ASN A 11 27.86 -3.38 -4.45
CA ASN A 11 28.71 -2.90 -5.56
C ASN A 11 30.09 -3.57 -5.65
N HIS A 12 30.47 -4.37 -4.67
CA HIS A 12 31.76 -5.05 -4.60
C HIS A 12 31.60 -6.56 -4.72
N GLY A 13 32.68 -7.26 -5.09
CA GLY A 13 32.71 -8.70 -5.24
C GLY A 13 32.60 -9.15 -6.71
N ASP A 14 32.45 -10.46 -6.92
CA ASP A 14 32.39 -11.07 -8.24
C ASP A 14 31.05 -10.75 -8.92
N GLU A 15 31.10 -10.15 -10.10
CA GLU A 15 29.91 -9.77 -10.89
C GLU A 15 29.07 -10.99 -11.33
N GLU A 16 29.66 -12.16 -11.50
CA GLU A 16 28.93 -13.37 -11.86
C GLU A 16 27.97 -13.84 -10.74
N LEU A 17 28.25 -13.43 -9.49
CA LEU A 17 27.43 -13.71 -8.31
C LEU A 17 26.44 -12.60 -7.98
N LYS A 18 26.32 -11.56 -8.82
CA LYS A 18 25.45 -10.42 -8.58
C LYS A 18 24.09 -10.60 -9.24
N ALA A 19 23.07 -10.09 -8.56
CA ALA A 19 21.69 -10.01 -9.04
C ALA A 19 21.19 -8.56 -8.90
N ARG A 20 21.84 -7.62 -9.63
CA ARG A 20 21.63 -6.18 -9.48
C ARG A 20 20.21 -5.73 -9.79
N ASP A 21 19.55 -6.42 -10.72
CA ASP A 21 18.17 -6.15 -11.13
C ASP A 21 17.13 -6.89 -10.27
N LEU A 22 17.58 -7.74 -9.34
CA LEU A 22 16.69 -8.40 -8.40
C LEU A 22 16.31 -7.46 -7.26
N PHE A 23 15.02 -7.25 -7.07
CA PHE A 23 14.48 -6.58 -5.89
C PHE A 23 14.05 -7.62 -4.88
N TYR A 24 14.46 -7.46 -3.62
CA TYR A 24 14.24 -8.46 -2.58
C TYR A 24 13.86 -7.85 -1.23
N ALA A 25 13.12 -8.63 -0.47
CA ALA A 25 12.60 -8.26 0.84
C ALA A 25 12.92 -9.31 1.88
N LEU A 26 12.98 -8.89 3.13
CA LEU A 26 13.04 -9.78 4.29
C LEU A 26 11.68 -9.82 4.99
N TRP A 27 11.20 -11.02 5.24
CA TRP A 27 9.97 -11.32 5.96
C TRP A 27 10.33 -11.65 7.40
N ILE A 28 10.42 -10.60 8.26
CA ILE A 28 11.04 -10.66 9.59
C ILE A 28 10.01 -11.04 10.66
N PRO A 29 10.20 -12.16 11.39
CA PRO A 29 9.36 -12.49 12.52
C PRO A 29 9.69 -11.64 13.76
N ASP A 30 8.69 -11.38 14.60
CA ASP A 30 8.84 -10.66 15.86
C ASP A 30 9.92 -11.25 16.76
N TYR A 31 10.07 -12.55 16.75
CA TYR A 31 11.08 -13.25 17.54
C TYR A 31 12.50 -12.86 17.15
N PHE A 32 12.78 -12.63 15.86
CA PHE A 32 14.08 -12.10 15.41
C PHE A 32 14.34 -10.71 15.97
N MET A 33 13.36 -9.82 15.91
CA MET A 33 13.48 -8.46 16.46
C MET A 33 13.75 -8.48 17.97
N LYS A 34 13.09 -9.38 18.69
CA LYS A 34 13.37 -9.61 20.14
C LYS A 34 14.80 -10.09 20.35
N CYS A 35 15.28 -11.08 19.59
CA CYS A 35 16.66 -11.58 19.69
C CYS A 35 17.68 -10.47 19.38
N VAL A 36 17.44 -9.60 18.41
CA VAL A 36 18.30 -8.43 18.13
C VAL A 36 18.31 -7.46 19.32
N HIS A 37 17.14 -7.17 19.92
CA HIS A 37 17.05 -6.29 21.09
C HIS A 37 17.81 -6.81 22.29
N GLU A 38 17.69 -8.11 22.57
CA GLU A 38 18.24 -8.79 23.73
C GLU A 38 19.71 -9.25 23.52
N ASP A 39 20.31 -8.95 22.38
CA ASP A 39 21.63 -9.45 21.95
C ASP A 39 21.74 -10.98 22.00
N GLY A 40 20.62 -11.64 21.68
CA GLY A 40 20.48 -13.09 21.70
C GLY A 40 21.13 -13.78 20.49
N ASN A 41 21.04 -15.10 20.50
CA ASN A 41 21.48 -15.91 19.36
C ASN A 41 20.33 -16.08 18.36
N TRP A 42 20.70 -16.20 17.10
CA TRP A 42 19.81 -16.58 16.01
C TRP A 42 20.33 -17.82 15.30
N HIS A 43 19.43 -18.73 14.95
CA HIS A 43 19.79 -19.97 14.28
C HIS A 43 19.28 -19.91 12.84
N LEU A 44 20.14 -20.31 11.90
CA LEU A 44 19.82 -20.43 10.49
C LEU A 44 19.45 -21.88 10.19
N PHE A 45 18.34 -22.06 9.48
CA PHE A 45 17.76 -23.37 9.19
C PHE A 45 17.77 -23.67 7.69
N CYS A 46 17.86 -24.95 7.36
CA CYS A 46 17.56 -25.45 6.03
C CYS A 46 16.05 -25.76 5.98
N PRO A 47 15.29 -25.21 5.01
CA PRO A 47 13.84 -25.45 4.94
C PRO A 47 13.45 -26.93 4.83
N ASP A 48 14.28 -27.75 4.21
CA ASP A 48 14.09 -29.20 4.10
C ASP A 48 14.18 -29.91 5.47
N LYS A 49 15.14 -29.47 6.32
CA LYS A 49 15.34 -30.06 7.67
C LYS A 49 14.44 -29.45 8.74
N SER A 50 13.80 -28.32 8.44
CA SER A 50 12.97 -27.57 9.39
C SER A 50 11.65 -27.14 8.72
N PRO A 51 10.87 -28.11 8.22
CA PRO A 51 9.62 -27.81 7.52
C PRO A 51 8.62 -27.07 8.42
N GLY A 52 7.80 -26.21 7.83
CA GLY A 52 6.71 -25.53 8.52
C GLY A 52 7.07 -24.22 9.22
N LEU A 53 8.36 -23.84 9.35
CA LEU A 53 8.74 -22.54 9.95
C LEU A 53 8.17 -21.35 9.15
N SER A 54 7.99 -21.50 7.84
CA SER A 54 7.33 -20.50 7.00
C SER A 54 5.82 -20.44 7.20
N ASP A 55 5.21 -21.48 7.76
CA ASP A 55 3.76 -21.71 7.82
C ASP A 55 3.16 -21.35 9.19
N VAL A 56 3.94 -20.79 10.09
CA VAL A 56 3.54 -20.39 11.44
C VAL A 56 3.98 -18.97 11.77
N VAL A 57 3.24 -18.29 12.66
CA VAL A 57 3.50 -16.93 13.15
C VAL A 57 3.30 -16.85 14.67
N GLY A 58 3.74 -15.77 15.29
CA GLY A 58 3.52 -15.51 16.72
C GLY A 58 4.15 -16.57 17.62
N SER A 59 3.38 -17.06 18.59
CA SER A 59 3.79 -18.10 19.54
C SER A 59 4.18 -19.41 18.86
N ASP A 60 3.39 -19.83 17.87
CA ASP A 60 3.59 -21.09 17.16
C ASP A 60 4.92 -21.10 16.40
N PHE A 61 5.32 -19.94 15.85
CA PHE A 61 6.64 -19.78 15.24
C PHE A 61 7.74 -19.94 16.30
N VAL A 62 7.60 -19.31 17.47
CA VAL A 62 8.59 -19.39 18.55
C VAL A 62 8.74 -20.81 19.06
N ASP A 63 7.64 -21.53 19.25
CA ASP A 63 7.62 -22.89 19.76
C ASP A 63 8.26 -23.87 18.77
N LEU A 64 7.90 -23.77 17.48
CA LEU A 64 8.49 -24.58 16.43
C LEU A 64 9.99 -24.28 16.23
N TYR A 65 10.37 -22.99 16.27
CA TYR A 65 11.76 -22.56 16.20
C TYR A 65 12.59 -23.16 17.35
N LYS A 66 12.10 -23.04 18.60
CA LYS A 66 12.78 -23.59 19.79
C LYS A 66 12.88 -25.11 19.74
N LYS A 67 11.85 -25.80 19.25
CA LYS A 67 11.89 -27.24 19.03
C LYS A 67 13.05 -27.59 18.10
N TYR A 68 13.16 -26.97 16.92
CA TYR A 68 14.27 -27.27 16.00
C TYR A 68 15.64 -26.90 16.55
N VAL A 69 15.75 -25.86 17.36
CA VAL A 69 17.02 -25.56 18.08
C VAL A 69 17.39 -26.66 19.07
N ASN A 70 16.43 -27.14 19.86
CA ASN A 70 16.66 -28.22 20.85
C ASN A 70 17.00 -29.55 20.17
N ASP A 71 16.42 -29.82 19.01
CA ASP A 71 16.65 -31.00 18.19
C ASP A 71 17.98 -30.93 17.38
N ASN A 72 18.74 -29.82 17.50
CA ASN A 72 19.96 -29.54 16.71
C ASN A 72 19.74 -29.54 15.18
N ASN A 73 18.55 -29.19 14.71
CA ASN A 73 18.20 -29.15 13.29
C ASN A 73 18.60 -27.86 12.58
N PHE A 74 19.41 -26.99 13.17
CA PHE A 74 19.91 -25.77 12.57
C PHE A 74 21.23 -25.99 11.81
N VAL A 75 21.52 -25.14 10.81
CA VAL A 75 22.76 -25.20 10.02
C VAL A 75 23.85 -24.36 10.67
N LYS A 76 23.51 -23.18 11.19
CA LYS A 76 24.47 -22.23 11.75
C LYS A 76 23.83 -21.47 12.90
N LYS A 77 24.61 -21.17 13.92
CA LYS A 77 24.25 -20.28 15.04
C LYS A 77 25.07 -19.01 14.94
N ILE A 78 24.43 -17.86 14.99
CA ILE A 78 25.06 -16.54 14.92
C ILE A 78 24.46 -15.62 15.99
N LYS A 79 25.07 -14.48 16.24
CA LYS A 79 24.44 -13.40 17.00
C LYS A 79 23.39 -12.72 16.12
N ALA A 80 22.18 -12.50 16.67
CA ALA A 80 21.12 -11.81 15.95
C ALA A 80 21.54 -10.39 15.50
N ARG A 81 22.32 -9.67 16.33
CA ARG A 81 22.86 -8.35 15.99
C ARG A 81 23.88 -8.38 14.85
N GLU A 82 24.68 -9.43 14.72
CA GLU A 82 25.61 -9.55 13.60
C GLU A 82 24.83 -9.64 12.27
N LEU A 83 23.80 -10.48 12.21
CA LEU A 83 22.92 -10.54 11.03
C LEU A 83 22.20 -9.24 10.80
N TRP A 84 21.71 -8.59 11.86
CA TRP A 84 21.06 -7.29 11.78
C TRP A 84 21.96 -6.22 11.15
N PHE A 85 23.22 -6.13 11.57
CA PHE A 85 24.16 -5.18 10.98
C PHE A 85 24.46 -5.48 9.52
N LYS A 86 24.55 -6.75 9.11
CA LYS A 86 24.67 -7.13 7.69
C LYS A 86 23.47 -6.68 6.86
N ILE A 87 22.26 -6.77 7.42
CA ILE A 87 21.04 -6.25 6.79
C ILE A 87 21.14 -4.72 6.61
N LEU A 88 21.55 -4.02 7.66
CA LEU A 88 21.71 -2.55 7.61
C LEU A 88 22.82 -2.13 6.65
N ASP A 89 23.93 -2.86 6.56
CA ASP A 89 25.00 -2.61 5.57
C ASP A 89 24.46 -2.69 4.15
N SER A 90 23.70 -3.75 3.84
CA SER A 90 23.05 -3.87 2.53
C SER A 90 22.10 -2.70 2.25
N GLN A 91 21.30 -2.29 3.23
CA GLN A 91 20.40 -1.14 3.09
C GLN A 91 21.16 0.18 2.89
N MET A 92 22.24 0.41 3.63
CA MET A 92 23.06 1.59 3.48
C MET A 92 23.73 1.68 2.11
N GLU A 93 24.12 0.56 1.53
CA GLU A 93 24.76 0.52 0.22
C GLU A 93 23.77 0.57 -0.95
N THR A 94 22.70 -0.20 -0.89
CA THR A 94 21.81 -0.48 -2.04
C THR A 94 20.39 0.08 -1.89
N GLY A 95 20.00 0.55 -0.70
CA GLY A 95 18.62 0.92 -0.38
C GLY A 95 17.70 -0.28 -0.08
N THR A 96 18.22 -1.49 -0.22
CA THR A 96 17.52 -2.77 -0.01
C THR A 96 18.32 -3.69 0.92
N PRO A 97 17.75 -4.76 1.51
CA PRO A 97 16.41 -5.33 1.30
C PRO A 97 15.28 -4.47 1.87
N TYR A 98 14.09 -4.62 1.32
CA TYR A 98 12.86 -4.16 1.96
C TYR A 98 12.62 -4.95 3.26
N ILE A 99 11.93 -4.36 4.23
CA ILE A 99 11.62 -5.06 5.48
C ILE A 99 10.12 -5.06 5.72
N LEU A 100 9.56 -6.26 5.87
CA LEU A 100 8.19 -6.49 6.26
C LEU A 100 8.17 -7.34 7.53
N TYR A 101 7.24 -7.04 8.44
CA TYR A 101 7.10 -7.77 9.70
C TYR A 101 6.07 -8.88 9.55
N LYS A 102 6.56 -10.11 9.54
CA LYS A 102 5.79 -11.34 9.27
C LYS A 102 4.56 -11.45 10.16
N ASP A 103 4.74 -11.28 11.46
CA ASP A 103 3.66 -11.43 12.44
C ASP A 103 2.60 -10.32 12.26
N HIS A 104 3.02 -9.06 12.14
CA HIS A 104 2.09 -7.95 11.93
C HIS A 104 1.28 -8.09 10.62
N ALA A 105 1.93 -8.52 9.54
CA ALA A 105 1.28 -8.71 8.26
C ALA A 105 0.20 -9.79 8.33
N ASN A 106 0.48 -10.90 9.01
CA ASN A 106 -0.45 -12.03 9.13
C ASN A 106 -1.55 -11.78 10.16
N LEU A 107 -1.20 -11.32 11.37
CA LEU A 107 -2.17 -11.11 12.46
C LEU A 107 -3.14 -9.96 12.19
N LYS A 108 -2.83 -9.08 11.22
CA LYS A 108 -3.68 -7.95 10.83
C LYS A 108 -4.23 -8.08 9.40
N SER A 109 -4.35 -9.29 8.87
CA SER A 109 -4.91 -9.55 7.54
C SER A 109 -6.35 -10.05 7.64
N ASN A 110 -7.21 -9.61 6.72
CA ASN A 110 -8.55 -10.18 6.57
C ASN A 110 -8.52 -11.57 5.91
N GLN A 111 -7.37 -12.00 5.39
CA GLN A 111 -7.17 -13.32 4.77
C GLN A 111 -6.56 -14.38 5.72
N GLN A 112 -6.60 -14.15 7.04
CA GLN A 112 -6.07 -15.09 8.05
C GLN A 112 -6.67 -16.49 7.96
N ASN A 113 -7.92 -16.61 7.50
CA ASN A 113 -8.63 -17.88 7.35
C ASN A 113 -8.12 -18.73 6.18
N LEU A 114 -7.29 -18.18 5.30
CA LEU A 114 -6.74 -18.90 4.14
C LEU A 114 -5.44 -19.63 4.47
N GLY A 115 -4.66 -19.07 5.36
CA GLY A 115 -3.33 -19.56 5.73
C GLY A 115 -2.33 -18.44 5.94
N ILE A 116 -1.05 -18.78 6.01
CA ILE A 116 0.01 -17.81 6.28
C ILE A 116 0.46 -17.12 4.97
N ILE A 117 0.44 -15.80 4.99
CA ILE A 117 1.00 -14.95 3.94
C ILE A 117 2.52 -14.94 4.09
N LYS A 118 3.24 -15.30 3.02
CA LYS A 118 4.69 -15.56 3.04
C LYS A 118 5.52 -14.53 2.30
N SER A 119 4.89 -13.65 1.53
CA SER A 119 5.56 -12.62 0.73
C SER A 119 4.66 -11.43 0.46
N SER A 120 5.23 -10.40 -0.14
CA SER A 120 4.57 -9.22 -0.65
C SER A 120 4.93 -9.02 -2.13
N ASN A 121 4.42 -7.96 -2.77
CA ASN A 121 4.80 -7.55 -4.11
C ASN A 121 6.11 -6.73 -4.13
N LEU A 122 6.53 -6.32 -5.32
CA LEU A 122 7.71 -5.49 -5.54
C LEU A 122 7.70 -4.19 -4.70
N CYS A 123 6.56 -3.55 -4.54
CA CYS A 123 6.44 -2.25 -3.87
C CYS A 123 5.99 -2.34 -2.39
N CYS A 124 5.84 -3.54 -1.85
CA CYS A 124 5.57 -3.82 -0.43
C CYS A 124 4.21 -3.34 0.13
N GLU A 125 3.27 -2.90 -0.73
CA GLU A 125 1.91 -2.52 -0.31
C GLU A 125 0.92 -3.70 -0.32
N ILE A 126 1.20 -4.77 -1.07
CA ILE A 126 0.31 -5.91 -1.23
C ILE A 126 0.64 -6.98 -0.19
N ILE A 127 -0.35 -7.31 0.62
CA ILE A 127 -0.30 -8.41 1.59
C ILE A 127 -1.49 -9.33 1.29
N GLU A 128 -1.27 -10.27 0.37
CA GLU A 128 -2.27 -11.20 -0.13
C GLU A 128 -1.78 -12.64 -0.03
N TYR A 129 -2.71 -13.55 0.21
CA TYR A 129 -2.42 -14.98 0.29
C TYR A 129 -2.04 -15.55 -1.08
N SER A 130 -1.01 -16.38 -1.10
CA SER A 130 -0.59 -17.19 -2.24
C SER A 130 -0.26 -18.61 -1.78
N SER A 131 -0.48 -19.58 -2.67
CA SER A 131 -0.19 -21.00 -2.41
C SER A 131 0.40 -21.67 -3.65
N SER A 132 0.55 -23.01 -3.60
CA SER A 132 0.95 -23.77 -4.78
C SER A 132 -0.08 -23.72 -5.92
N THR A 133 -1.35 -23.41 -5.62
CA THR A 133 -2.48 -23.39 -6.57
C THR A 133 -3.03 -22.00 -6.84
N GLU A 134 -2.58 -20.99 -6.11
CA GLU A 134 -3.06 -19.61 -6.19
C GLU A 134 -1.91 -18.62 -6.19
N THR A 135 -1.96 -17.63 -7.07
CA THR A 135 -1.00 -16.53 -7.11
C THR A 135 -1.74 -15.21 -6.98
N ALA A 136 -1.40 -14.43 -5.95
CA ALA A 136 -1.97 -13.11 -5.72
C ALA A 136 -1.73 -12.16 -6.90
N VAL A 137 -2.71 -11.29 -7.17
CA VAL A 137 -2.67 -10.31 -8.27
C VAL A 137 -3.16 -8.96 -7.79
N CYS A 138 -2.38 -7.91 -8.07
CA CYS A 138 -2.71 -6.54 -7.75
C CYS A 138 -3.79 -5.97 -8.69
N ASN A 139 -4.88 -5.41 -8.12
CA ASN A 139 -5.88 -4.62 -8.84
C ASN A 139 -5.91 -3.24 -8.18
N LEU A 140 -5.23 -2.26 -8.78
CA LEU A 140 -4.87 -1.02 -8.11
C LEU A 140 -5.52 0.23 -8.73
N ALA A 141 -5.88 1.18 -7.89
CA ALA A 141 -6.22 2.55 -8.27
C ALA A 141 -5.72 3.53 -7.21
N SER A 142 -5.40 4.77 -7.60
CA SER A 142 -5.03 5.83 -6.68
C SER A 142 -5.93 7.05 -6.83
N ILE A 143 -6.36 7.60 -5.69
CA ILE A 143 -7.24 8.78 -5.63
C ILE A 143 -6.39 10.03 -5.44
N ALA A 144 -6.61 11.05 -6.27
CA ALA A 144 -5.95 12.35 -6.17
C ALA A 144 -6.59 13.17 -5.03
N VAL A 145 -6.13 12.93 -3.79
CA VAL A 145 -6.77 13.51 -2.59
C VAL A 145 -6.69 15.04 -2.51
N SER A 146 -5.76 15.65 -3.23
CA SER A 146 -5.65 17.12 -3.34
C SER A 146 -6.87 17.78 -3.96
N LYS A 147 -7.70 17.03 -4.70
CA LYS A 147 -8.93 17.54 -5.35
C LYS A 147 -10.10 17.76 -4.40
N PHE A 148 -9.99 17.26 -3.17
CA PHE A 148 -11.03 17.37 -2.15
C PHE A 148 -10.76 18.52 -1.15
N VAL A 149 -9.73 19.33 -1.38
CA VAL A 149 -9.52 20.56 -0.60
C VAL A 149 -10.37 21.67 -1.24
N LYS A 150 -11.26 22.27 -0.43
CA LYS A 150 -12.15 23.37 -0.82
C LYS A 150 -11.41 24.72 -0.79
N ASP A 151 -11.99 25.74 -1.41
CA ASP A 151 -11.43 27.09 -1.46
C ASP A 151 -11.28 27.72 -0.07
N ASP A 152 -12.13 27.33 0.88
CA ASP A 152 -12.07 27.74 2.28
C ASP A 152 -11.02 26.99 3.11
N LYS A 153 -10.16 26.20 2.46
CA LYS A 153 -9.13 25.34 3.04
C LYS A 153 -9.68 24.23 3.95
N THR A 154 -10.94 23.85 3.84
CA THR A 154 -11.51 22.66 4.48
C THR A 154 -11.40 21.44 3.56
N PHE A 155 -11.48 20.24 4.12
CA PHE A 155 -11.40 19.00 3.36
C PHE A 155 -12.79 18.39 3.15
N ASP A 156 -13.12 18.02 1.92
CA ASP A 156 -14.40 17.43 1.52
C ASP A 156 -14.38 15.89 1.67
N TYR A 157 -14.70 15.43 2.85
CA TYR A 157 -14.76 13.99 3.14
C TYR A 157 -15.94 13.30 2.42
N ASP A 158 -17.05 13.99 2.21
CA ASP A 158 -18.23 13.42 1.58
C ASP A 158 -17.95 13.10 0.11
N SER A 159 -17.37 14.04 -0.62
CA SER A 159 -16.94 13.80 -2.01
C SER A 159 -15.86 12.72 -2.10
N LEU A 160 -14.89 12.68 -1.17
CA LEU A 160 -13.90 11.60 -1.12
C LEU A 160 -14.57 10.25 -0.90
N HIS A 161 -15.56 10.17 -0.01
CA HIS A 161 -16.32 8.96 0.28
C HIS A 161 -17.03 8.42 -0.98
N GLU A 162 -17.78 9.27 -1.67
CA GLU A 162 -18.50 8.90 -2.90
C GLU A 162 -17.56 8.45 -4.03
N VAL A 163 -16.47 9.20 -4.26
CA VAL A 163 -15.46 8.80 -5.26
C VAL A 163 -14.82 7.46 -4.90
N THR A 164 -14.56 7.22 -3.63
CA THR A 164 -13.98 5.93 -3.17
C THR A 164 -14.95 4.77 -3.41
N LYS A 165 -16.25 4.95 -3.17
CA LYS A 165 -17.27 3.94 -3.50
C LYS A 165 -17.24 3.62 -4.99
N GLN A 166 -17.21 4.64 -5.85
CA GLN A 166 -17.15 4.45 -7.30
C GLN A 166 -15.87 3.73 -7.75
N VAL A 167 -14.72 4.07 -7.18
CA VAL A 167 -13.44 3.39 -7.44
C VAL A 167 -13.51 1.92 -7.04
N THR A 168 -14.11 1.61 -5.89
CA THR A 168 -14.33 0.23 -5.43
C THR A 168 -15.16 -0.57 -6.43
N VAL A 169 -16.26 -0.01 -6.91
CA VAL A 169 -17.11 -0.64 -7.94
C VAL A 169 -16.33 -0.88 -9.24
N ASN A 170 -15.54 0.10 -9.68
CA ASN A 170 -14.75 -0.01 -10.91
C ASN A 170 -13.66 -1.09 -10.80
N LEU A 171 -12.94 -1.15 -9.67
CA LEU A 171 -11.92 -2.19 -9.43
C LEU A 171 -12.54 -3.59 -9.31
N ASN A 172 -13.73 -3.69 -8.70
CA ASN A 172 -14.44 -4.95 -8.65
C ASN A 172 -14.82 -5.46 -10.06
N LYS A 173 -15.26 -4.56 -10.96
CA LYS A 173 -15.50 -4.92 -12.37
C LYS A 173 -14.22 -5.28 -13.11
N LEU A 174 -13.12 -4.62 -12.80
CA LEU A 174 -11.82 -4.92 -13.42
C LEU A 174 -11.41 -6.38 -13.19
N ILE A 175 -11.68 -6.94 -12.00
CA ILE A 175 -11.39 -8.35 -11.70
C ILE A 175 -12.07 -9.29 -12.71
N ASP A 176 -13.31 -8.98 -13.09
CA ASP A 176 -14.10 -9.84 -13.99
C ASP A 176 -13.64 -9.76 -15.46
N VAL A 177 -13.11 -8.61 -15.90
CA VAL A 177 -12.74 -8.37 -17.31
C VAL A 177 -11.24 -8.38 -17.58
N ASN A 178 -10.43 -8.53 -16.54
CA ASN A 178 -8.97 -8.47 -16.65
C ASN A 178 -8.41 -9.71 -17.40
N TYR A 179 -7.30 -9.51 -18.09
CA TYR A 179 -6.52 -10.62 -18.63
C TYR A 179 -5.65 -11.25 -17.53
N TYR A 180 -5.74 -12.56 -17.39
CA TYR A 180 -4.94 -13.32 -16.43
C TYR A 180 -3.89 -14.16 -17.19
N PRO A 181 -2.59 -14.05 -16.84
CA PRO A 181 -1.52 -14.75 -17.54
C PRO A 181 -1.55 -16.27 -17.34
N ASN A 182 -2.17 -16.75 -16.27
CA ASN A 182 -2.32 -18.17 -15.97
C ASN A 182 -3.50 -18.43 -15.04
N ASP A 183 -3.89 -19.71 -14.90
CA ASP A 183 -5.04 -20.14 -14.10
C ASP A 183 -4.89 -19.85 -12.59
N LYS A 184 -3.66 -19.88 -12.06
CA LYS A 184 -3.44 -19.61 -10.62
C LYS A 184 -3.73 -18.16 -10.25
N THR A 185 -3.38 -17.23 -11.14
CA THR A 185 -3.67 -15.80 -10.95
C THR A 185 -5.16 -15.51 -11.06
N ARG A 186 -5.82 -16.10 -12.07
CA ARG A 186 -7.27 -16.01 -12.23
C ARG A 186 -8.00 -16.61 -11.01
N ARG A 187 -7.59 -17.80 -10.57
CA ARG A 187 -8.17 -18.50 -9.43
C ARG A 187 -8.13 -17.63 -8.17
N SER A 188 -6.97 -17.07 -7.83
CA SER A 188 -6.80 -16.21 -6.66
C SER A 188 -7.75 -15.01 -6.70
N ASN A 189 -7.77 -14.28 -7.83
CA ASN A 189 -8.63 -13.11 -7.97
C ASN A 189 -10.12 -13.44 -7.93
N MET A 190 -10.56 -14.52 -8.57
CA MET A 190 -11.98 -14.90 -8.57
C MET A 190 -12.46 -15.39 -7.20
N LEU A 191 -11.61 -16.10 -6.44
CA LEU A 191 -11.97 -16.59 -5.10
C LEU A 191 -12.02 -15.47 -4.06
N HIS A 192 -11.02 -14.58 -4.07
CA HIS A 192 -10.80 -13.63 -2.98
C HIS A 192 -11.16 -12.18 -3.35
N ARG A 193 -11.20 -11.86 -4.64
CA ARG A 193 -11.53 -10.52 -5.19
C ARG A 193 -10.82 -9.36 -4.49
N PRO A 194 -9.48 -9.42 -4.31
CA PRO A 194 -8.75 -8.35 -3.66
C PRO A 194 -8.64 -7.14 -4.59
N ILE A 195 -8.71 -5.96 -4.01
CA ILE A 195 -8.40 -4.68 -4.66
C ILE A 195 -7.46 -3.87 -3.78
N GLY A 196 -6.82 -2.86 -4.36
CA GLY A 196 -5.91 -1.97 -3.63
C GLY A 196 -6.15 -0.51 -4.02
N ILE A 197 -6.84 0.23 -3.15
CA ILE A 197 -7.04 1.66 -3.29
C ILE A 197 -5.92 2.39 -2.56
N GLY A 198 -5.21 3.26 -3.27
CA GLY A 198 -4.21 4.16 -2.73
C GLY A 198 -4.58 5.63 -2.93
N VAL A 199 -3.64 6.49 -2.60
CA VAL A 199 -3.76 7.94 -2.73
C VAL A 199 -2.58 8.52 -3.49
N GLN A 200 -2.74 9.74 -4.00
CA GLN A 200 -1.68 10.59 -4.49
C GLN A 200 -1.96 12.03 -4.06
N GLY A 201 -0.91 12.79 -3.78
CA GLY A 201 -1.02 14.20 -3.43
C GLY A 201 -1.38 14.47 -1.97
N LEU A 202 -1.01 13.59 -1.01
CA LEU A 202 -1.25 13.89 0.41
C LEU A 202 -0.45 15.11 0.88
N ALA A 203 0.79 15.28 0.43
CA ALA A 203 1.59 16.49 0.70
C ALA A 203 0.94 17.74 0.10
N ASP A 204 0.35 17.63 -1.09
CA ASP A 204 -0.39 18.73 -1.73
C ASP A 204 -1.62 19.13 -0.89
N VAL A 205 -2.34 18.16 -0.29
CA VAL A 205 -3.47 18.46 0.63
C VAL A 205 -2.99 19.34 1.78
N PHE A 206 -1.90 18.95 2.44
CA PHE A 206 -1.39 19.71 3.59
C PHE A 206 -0.98 21.14 3.18
N MET A 207 -0.31 21.29 2.04
CA MET A 207 0.07 22.62 1.52
C MET A 207 -1.15 23.46 1.16
N LEU A 208 -2.17 22.88 0.52
CA LEU A 208 -3.43 23.58 0.16
C LEU A 208 -4.21 24.02 1.40
N MET A 209 -4.20 23.22 2.46
CA MET A 209 -4.83 23.53 3.74
C MET A 209 -3.96 24.37 4.67
N ASP A 210 -2.80 24.83 4.19
CA ASP A 210 -1.86 25.67 4.92
C ASP A 210 -1.25 24.99 6.16
N LEU A 211 -1.03 23.67 6.08
CA LEU A 211 -0.49 22.84 7.15
C LEU A 211 0.96 22.44 6.89
N SER A 212 1.77 22.38 7.95
CA SER A 212 3.06 21.68 7.93
C SER A 212 2.84 20.18 7.90
N PHE A 213 3.66 19.43 7.14
CA PHE A 213 3.51 17.98 6.96
C PHE A 213 3.51 17.19 8.29
N THR A 214 4.27 17.65 9.27
CA THR A 214 4.43 16.96 10.57
C THR A 214 3.60 17.57 11.70
N SER A 215 2.73 18.53 11.40
CA SER A 215 1.84 19.14 12.40
C SER A 215 0.79 18.15 12.92
N ASP A 216 0.24 18.40 14.09
CA ASP A 216 -0.79 17.54 14.69
C ASP A 216 -2.10 17.57 13.88
N GLU A 217 -2.40 18.70 13.24
CA GLU A 217 -3.52 18.85 12.33
C GLU A 217 -3.32 17.98 11.08
N ALA A 218 -2.11 17.96 10.50
CA ALA A 218 -1.77 17.11 9.37
C ALA A 218 -1.84 15.62 9.73
N LYS A 219 -1.38 15.23 10.92
CA LYS A 219 -1.50 13.86 11.44
C LYS A 219 -2.97 13.44 11.59
N THR A 220 -3.81 14.33 12.11
CA THR A 220 -5.24 14.11 12.26
C THR A 220 -5.94 13.97 10.90
N LEU A 221 -5.62 14.86 9.96
CA LEU A 221 -6.15 14.84 8.61
C LEU A 221 -5.74 13.57 7.85
N ASN A 222 -4.47 13.18 7.92
CA ASN A 222 -3.96 11.91 7.40
C ASN A 222 -4.81 10.73 7.88
N LYS A 223 -5.06 10.64 9.18
CA LYS A 223 -5.91 9.59 9.76
C LYS A 223 -7.33 9.61 9.17
N TYR A 224 -7.98 10.77 9.12
CA TYR A 224 -9.37 10.88 8.66
C TYR A 224 -9.54 10.62 7.16
N ILE A 225 -8.56 10.98 6.32
CA ILE A 225 -8.57 10.65 4.90
C ILE A 225 -8.59 9.12 4.71
N PHE A 226 -7.70 8.39 5.38
CA PHE A 226 -7.64 6.94 5.26
C PHE A 226 -8.81 6.23 5.95
N GLU A 227 -9.34 6.77 7.04
CA GLU A 227 -10.57 6.30 7.66
C GLU A 227 -11.77 6.41 6.70
N THR A 228 -11.89 7.55 5.98
CA THR A 228 -12.91 7.77 4.97
C THR A 228 -12.81 6.77 3.81
N ILE A 229 -11.60 6.59 3.27
CA ILE A 229 -11.35 5.65 2.17
C ILE A 229 -11.69 4.21 2.61
N TYR A 230 -11.29 3.82 3.80
CA TYR A 230 -11.56 2.47 4.30
C TYR A 230 -13.05 2.24 4.55
N HIS A 231 -13.74 3.21 5.17
CA HIS A 231 -15.20 3.12 5.37
C HIS A 231 -15.95 3.01 4.05
N ALA A 232 -15.70 3.93 3.12
CA ALA A 232 -16.37 4.00 1.83
C ALA A 232 -16.14 2.73 0.99
N SER A 233 -14.92 2.20 1.00
CA SER A 233 -14.59 0.96 0.28
C SER A 233 -15.26 -0.28 0.88
N LEU A 234 -15.36 -0.36 2.21
CA LEU A 234 -16.11 -1.41 2.90
C LEU A 234 -17.61 -1.33 2.62
N GLU A 235 -18.18 -0.13 2.70
CA GLU A 235 -19.61 0.10 2.42
C GLU A 235 -19.94 -0.29 0.99
N ALA A 236 -19.18 0.18 -0.01
CA ALA A 236 -19.38 -0.20 -1.41
C ALA A 236 -19.24 -1.72 -1.63
N SER A 237 -18.24 -2.35 -1.02
CA SER A 237 -18.04 -3.79 -1.11
C SER A 237 -19.19 -4.60 -0.46
N ASN A 238 -19.76 -4.09 0.63
CA ASN A 238 -20.95 -4.66 1.26
C ASN A 238 -22.19 -4.48 0.38
N GLU A 239 -22.43 -3.30 -0.18
CA GLU A 239 -23.53 -3.03 -1.12
C GLU A 239 -23.46 -3.93 -2.37
N LEU A 240 -22.25 -4.15 -2.90
CA LEU A 240 -22.03 -5.09 -4.01
C LEU A 240 -22.39 -6.53 -3.61
N ALA A 241 -22.05 -6.96 -2.39
CA ALA A 241 -22.41 -8.27 -1.88
C ALA A 241 -23.95 -8.42 -1.73
N ILE A 242 -24.62 -7.41 -1.19
CA ILE A 242 -26.08 -7.36 -1.05
C ILE A 242 -26.76 -7.46 -2.43
N THR A 243 -26.29 -6.66 -3.39
CA THR A 243 -26.83 -6.63 -4.76
C THR A 243 -26.66 -8.00 -5.42
N ARG A 244 -25.46 -8.58 -5.34
CA ARG A 244 -25.18 -9.91 -5.89
C ARG A 244 -26.04 -11.00 -5.24
N LYS A 245 -26.23 -10.98 -3.91
CA LYS A 245 -27.11 -11.93 -3.21
C LYS A 245 -28.54 -11.87 -3.73
N LYS A 246 -29.09 -10.66 -3.94
CA LYS A 246 -30.43 -10.48 -4.54
C LYS A 246 -30.51 -11.08 -5.95
N THR A 247 -29.51 -10.82 -6.78
CA THR A 247 -29.43 -11.35 -8.14
C THR A 247 -29.35 -12.87 -8.15
N LEU A 248 -28.54 -13.48 -7.27
CA LEU A 248 -28.46 -14.93 -7.12
C LEU A 248 -29.79 -15.54 -6.63
N GLN A 249 -30.49 -14.85 -5.75
CA GLN A 249 -31.79 -15.28 -5.25
C GLN A 249 -32.88 -15.24 -6.33
N GLN A 250 -32.90 -14.18 -7.14
CA GLN A 250 -33.77 -14.09 -8.31
C GLN A 250 -33.51 -15.22 -9.31
N LEU A 251 -32.22 -15.50 -9.58
CA LEU A 251 -31.81 -16.60 -10.42
C LEU A 251 -32.30 -17.94 -9.86
N HIS A 252 -32.10 -18.18 -8.57
CA HIS A 252 -32.58 -19.38 -7.88
C HIS A 252 -34.09 -19.54 -7.99
N ASP A 253 -34.87 -18.49 -7.76
CA ASP A 253 -36.34 -18.53 -7.81
C ASP A 253 -36.88 -18.84 -9.22
N VAL A 254 -36.11 -18.47 -10.25
CA VAL A 254 -36.47 -18.80 -11.66
C VAL A 254 -36.04 -20.21 -12.03
N LEU A 255 -34.89 -20.68 -11.49
CA LEU A 255 -34.36 -22.01 -11.78
C LEU A 255 -35.01 -23.14 -10.98
N LEU A 256 -35.69 -22.83 -9.84
CA LEU A 256 -36.49 -23.79 -9.07
C LEU A 256 -37.91 -23.85 -9.65
N PRO A 257 -38.24 -24.82 -10.47
CA PRO A 257 -39.63 -24.97 -10.92
C PRO A 257 -40.50 -25.33 -9.73
N LYS A 258 -41.53 -24.52 -9.49
CA LYS A 258 -42.65 -24.92 -8.64
C LYS A 258 -43.54 -25.96 -9.34
N ASP A 259 -43.23 -26.22 -10.63
CA ASP A 259 -43.96 -27.18 -11.46
C ASP A 259 -43.10 -27.64 -12.65
N ASP A 260 -43.15 -28.93 -12.97
CA ASP A 260 -42.27 -29.57 -13.94
C ASP A 260 -42.42 -29.00 -15.37
N SER A 261 -41.34 -28.55 -15.93
CA SER A 261 -40.87 -28.67 -17.31
C SER A 261 -41.00 -27.52 -18.30
N PHE A 262 -41.97 -26.61 -18.33
CA PHE A 262 -42.14 -25.76 -19.53
C PHE A 262 -41.85 -24.24 -19.35
N LYS A 263 -42.01 -23.70 -18.17
CA LYS A 263 -41.78 -22.25 -17.91
C LYS A 263 -40.31 -21.84 -17.86
N LEU A 264 -39.44 -22.82 -17.76
CA LEU A 264 -38.00 -22.60 -17.60
C LEU A 264 -37.35 -21.94 -18.81
N LYS A 265 -37.69 -22.40 -20.03
CA LYS A 265 -37.00 -21.93 -21.26
C LYS A 265 -37.32 -20.49 -21.67
N CYS A 266 -38.55 -20.05 -21.50
CA CYS A 266 -38.96 -18.69 -21.91
C CYS A 266 -38.63 -17.64 -20.84
N GLY A 267 -38.78 -17.96 -19.54
CA GLY A 267 -38.42 -17.06 -18.47
C GLY A 267 -36.89 -16.86 -18.31
N LEU A 268 -36.10 -17.91 -18.62
CA LEU A 268 -34.62 -17.82 -18.63
C LEU A 268 -34.08 -16.83 -19.68
N THR A 269 -34.76 -16.70 -20.83
CA THR A 269 -34.26 -15.81 -21.90
C THR A 269 -34.44 -14.33 -21.52
N GLU A 270 -35.56 -13.94 -20.92
CA GLU A 270 -35.82 -12.58 -20.46
C GLU A 270 -35.00 -12.25 -19.20
N LEU A 271 -34.99 -13.13 -18.20
CA LEU A 271 -34.17 -12.97 -17.01
C LEU A 271 -32.68 -13.01 -17.32
N HIS A 272 -32.25 -13.88 -18.26
CA HIS A 272 -30.86 -13.90 -18.72
C HIS A 272 -30.45 -12.54 -19.31
N LYS A 273 -31.32 -11.88 -20.07
CA LYS A 273 -31.03 -10.55 -20.62
C LYS A 273 -30.94 -9.51 -19.51
N GLU A 274 -31.86 -9.51 -18.58
CA GLU A 274 -31.89 -8.59 -17.44
C GLU A 274 -30.71 -8.82 -16.47
N LEU A 275 -30.34 -10.07 -16.23
CA LEU A 275 -29.21 -10.46 -15.40
C LEU A 275 -27.85 -10.23 -16.11
N CYS A 276 -27.78 -10.36 -17.44
CA CYS A 276 -26.59 -10.03 -18.21
C CYS A 276 -26.23 -8.55 -18.12
N ASP A 277 -27.23 -7.68 -18.05
CA ASP A 277 -27.02 -6.24 -17.90
C ASP A 277 -26.59 -5.84 -16.46
N ASN A 278 -26.83 -6.70 -15.45
CA ASN A 278 -26.61 -6.42 -14.03
C ASN A 278 -25.55 -7.28 -13.34
N ILE A 279 -25.05 -8.35 -13.98
CA ILE A 279 -24.03 -9.25 -13.42
C ILE A 279 -22.65 -8.89 -13.93
N SER A 280 -21.80 -8.40 -13.03
CA SER A 280 -20.39 -8.09 -13.29
C SER A 280 -19.45 -9.28 -13.08
N ASP A 281 -19.94 -10.46 -12.81
CA ASP A 281 -19.15 -11.65 -12.49
C ASP A 281 -19.08 -12.59 -13.70
N GLU A 282 -17.89 -12.68 -14.29
CA GLU A 282 -17.65 -13.48 -15.52
C GLU A 282 -17.97 -14.96 -15.34
N GLU A 283 -17.74 -15.52 -14.15
CA GLU A 283 -18.01 -16.92 -13.87
C GLU A 283 -19.52 -17.21 -13.83
N LEU A 284 -20.31 -16.35 -13.19
CA LEU A 284 -21.76 -16.45 -13.17
C LEU A 284 -22.33 -16.27 -14.57
N MET A 285 -21.75 -15.33 -15.34
CA MET A 285 -22.11 -15.12 -16.75
C MET A 285 -21.80 -16.34 -17.62
N SER A 286 -20.65 -16.98 -17.40
CA SER A 286 -20.28 -18.21 -18.11
C SER A 286 -21.23 -19.36 -17.79
N LYS A 287 -21.57 -19.55 -16.50
CA LYS A 287 -22.54 -20.55 -16.06
C LYS A 287 -23.95 -20.28 -16.63
N LEU A 288 -24.37 -19.01 -16.64
CA LEU A 288 -25.66 -18.63 -17.25
C LEU A 288 -25.72 -18.84 -18.76
N LYS A 289 -24.61 -18.59 -19.47
CA LYS A 289 -24.51 -18.89 -20.93
C LYS A 289 -24.63 -20.37 -21.20
N LEU A 290 -23.98 -21.23 -20.39
CA LEU A 290 -24.11 -22.68 -20.49
C LEU A 290 -25.56 -23.16 -20.25
N LEU A 291 -26.29 -22.55 -19.34
CA LEU A 291 -27.68 -22.86 -19.06
C LEU A 291 -28.63 -22.51 -20.22
N LYS A 292 -28.28 -21.52 -21.05
CA LYS A 292 -29.13 -21.09 -22.18
C LYS A 292 -29.25 -22.13 -23.28
N ASP A 293 -28.21 -22.95 -23.48
CA ASP A 293 -28.09 -23.87 -24.60
C ASP A 293 -28.17 -25.37 -24.19
N CYS A 294 -28.33 -25.66 -22.87
CA CYS A 294 -28.33 -27.03 -22.33
C CYS A 294 -29.67 -27.72 -22.30
N ASP A 295 -29.69 -29.03 -22.54
CA ASP A 295 -30.80 -29.94 -22.22
C ASP A 295 -30.93 -30.08 -20.68
N ILE A 296 -32.15 -30.36 -20.20
CA ILE A 296 -32.50 -30.42 -18.78
C ILE A 296 -31.64 -31.44 -17.99
N ASN A 297 -31.13 -32.47 -18.64
CA ASN A 297 -30.27 -33.50 -18.04
C ASN A 297 -28.80 -33.07 -17.89
N GLU A 298 -28.30 -32.17 -18.74
CA GLU A 298 -26.96 -31.54 -18.64
C GLU A 298 -26.97 -30.40 -17.62
N TYR A 299 -28.11 -29.82 -17.39
CA TYR A 299 -28.37 -28.70 -16.52
C TYR A 299 -28.34 -29.06 -15.00
N LYS A 300 -28.76 -30.29 -14.62
CA LYS A 300 -28.80 -30.72 -13.23
C LYS A 300 -27.51 -30.53 -12.42
N PRO A 301 -26.32 -30.84 -12.95
CA PRO A 301 -25.05 -30.62 -12.22
C PRO A 301 -24.77 -29.15 -11.94
N ILE A 302 -24.99 -28.28 -12.94
CA ILE A 302 -24.77 -26.82 -12.83
C ILE A 302 -25.76 -26.21 -11.82
N TYR A 303 -27.00 -26.67 -11.85
CA TYR A 303 -28.05 -26.29 -10.92
C TYR A 303 -27.73 -26.71 -9.47
N ASN A 304 -27.26 -27.93 -9.25
CA ASN A 304 -26.86 -28.39 -7.93
C ASN A 304 -25.63 -27.62 -7.40
N GLU A 305 -24.71 -27.21 -8.27
CA GLU A 305 -23.57 -26.37 -7.90
C GLU A 305 -24.03 -24.96 -7.47
N LEU A 306 -25.03 -24.39 -8.15
CA LEU A 306 -25.64 -23.11 -7.76
C LEU A 306 -26.45 -23.22 -6.45
N LEU A 307 -27.12 -24.35 -6.22
CA LEU A 307 -27.83 -24.63 -4.97
C LEU A 307 -26.93 -24.85 -3.76
N ASN A 308 -25.73 -25.38 -3.97
CA ASN A 308 -24.75 -25.61 -2.91
C ASN A 308 -24.03 -24.35 -2.47
N LEU A 309 -24.30 -23.20 -3.07
CA LEU A 309 -23.83 -21.93 -2.55
C LEU A 309 -24.48 -21.68 -1.18
N SER A 310 -23.65 -21.50 -0.14
CA SER A 310 -24.12 -21.08 1.18
C SER A 310 -24.93 -19.79 1.06
N TYR A 311 -26.23 -19.85 1.33
CA TYR A 311 -27.13 -18.70 1.15
C TYR A 311 -26.84 -17.54 2.10
N GLU A 312 -26.19 -17.80 3.21
CA GLU A 312 -25.95 -16.80 4.24
C GLU A 312 -25.13 -15.61 3.68
N HIS A 313 -24.04 -15.91 2.95
CA HIS A 313 -23.17 -14.89 2.36
C HIS A 313 -22.98 -15.09 0.84
N ALA A 314 -24.01 -15.52 0.13
CA ALA A 314 -23.93 -15.88 -1.30
C ALA A 314 -23.41 -14.76 -2.22
N GLY A 315 -23.59 -13.51 -1.84
CA GLY A 315 -23.07 -12.34 -2.59
C GLY A 315 -21.61 -11.99 -2.33
N SER A 316 -20.99 -12.59 -1.32
CA SER A 316 -19.62 -12.28 -0.89
C SER A 316 -18.55 -12.86 -1.83
N TYR A 317 -17.29 -12.51 -1.59
CA TYR A 317 -16.17 -13.28 -2.14
C TYR A 317 -16.17 -14.70 -1.52
N SER A 318 -15.69 -15.69 -2.30
CA SER A 318 -15.93 -17.11 -1.99
C SER A 318 -15.37 -17.59 -0.64
N THR A 319 -14.35 -16.93 -0.13
CA THR A 319 -13.66 -17.29 1.12
C THR A 319 -13.99 -16.35 2.30
N PHE A 320 -15.13 -15.67 2.25
CA PHE A 320 -15.56 -14.73 3.29
C PHE A 320 -15.78 -15.40 4.66
N THR A 321 -16.38 -16.57 4.66
CA THR A 321 -16.68 -17.32 5.90
C THR A 321 -15.40 -17.58 6.71
N ASN A 322 -15.48 -17.38 8.02
CA ASN A 322 -14.37 -17.45 8.97
C ASN A 322 -13.27 -16.36 8.82
N SER A 323 -13.40 -15.43 7.88
CA SER A 323 -12.51 -14.26 7.85
C SER A 323 -12.73 -13.36 9.09
N PRO A 324 -11.77 -12.49 9.46
CA PRO A 324 -11.99 -11.48 10.51
C PRO A 324 -13.23 -10.62 10.27
N ALA A 325 -13.46 -10.17 9.03
CA ALA A 325 -14.63 -9.36 8.68
C ALA A 325 -15.95 -10.08 8.92
N SER A 326 -16.01 -11.40 8.68
CA SER A 326 -17.21 -12.21 8.96
C SER A 326 -17.55 -12.30 10.45
N LYS A 327 -16.59 -11.97 11.31
CA LYS A 327 -16.73 -11.92 12.78
C LYS A 327 -16.83 -10.48 13.31
N GLY A 328 -17.02 -9.50 12.43
CA GLY A 328 -17.09 -8.09 12.79
C GLY A 328 -15.75 -7.46 13.19
N GLN A 329 -14.61 -8.13 12.91
CA GLN A 329 -13.28 -7.58 13.12
C GLN A 329 -12.78 -6.87 11.86
N LEU A 330 -12.68 -5.55 11.92
CA LEU A 330 -12.13 -4.72 10.86
C LEU A 330 -10.66 -4.36 11.14
N GLN A 331 -10.01 -3.66 10.22
CA GLN A 331 -8.58 -3.38 10.32
C GLN A 331 -8.21 -2.65 11.60
N PHE A 332 -8.95 -1.61 11.99
CA PHE A 332 -8.67 -0.84 13.20
C PHE A 332 -8.83 -1.67 14.50
N ASP A 333 -9.73 -2.67 14.51
CA ASP A 333 -9.85 -3.60 15.65
C ASP A 333 -8.58 -4.44 15.81
N MET A 334 -8.02 -4.93 14.71
CA MET A 334 -6.77 -5.69 14.70
C MET A 334 -5.54 -4.84 15.11
N TRP A 335 -5.67 -3.51 15.03
CA TRP A 335 -4.66 -2.57 15.52
C TRP A 335 -4.95 -2.07 16.94
N ASN A 336 -6.05 -2.50 17.57
CA ASN A 336 -6.54 -2.01 18.86
C ASN A 336 -6.72 -0.48 18.87
N ILE A 337 -7.25 0.08 17.79
CA ILE A 337 -7.54 1.50 17.62
C ILE A 337 -9.04 1.72 17.59
N THR A 338 -9.50 2.72 18.34
CA THR A 338 -10.89 3.19 18.26
C THR A 338 -11.01 4.16 17.09
N PRO A 339 -11.89 3.90 16.11
CA PRO A 339 -12.14 4.80 15.00
C PRO A 339 -12.85 6.07 15.48
N SER A 340 -12.90 7.10 14.63
CA SER A 340 -13.61 8.33 14.95
C SER A 340 -15.13 8.12 14.94
N VAL A 341 -15.86 9.11 15.47
CA VAL A 341 -17.33 9.13 15.45
C VAL A 341 -17.90 9.64 14.10
N ARG A 342 -17.05 9.86 13.10
CA ARG A 342 -17.45 10.37 11.78
C ARG A 342 -18.41 9.43 11.07
N TYR A 343 -18.23 8.14 11.22
CA TYR A 343 -19.02 7.08 10.57
C TYR A 343 -19.68 6.17 11.57
N ASN A 344 -20.81 5.58 11.21
CA ASN A 344 -21.48 4.57 12.02
C ASN A 344 -20.87 3.18 11.79
N TRP A 345 -19.69 2.96 12.35
CA TRP A 345 -18.97 1.70 12.26
C TRP A 345 -19.75 0.49 12.79
N GLY A 346 -20.58 0.70 13.83
CA GLY A 346 -21.42 -0.37 14.40
C GLY A 346 -22.44 -0.89 13.39
N PHE A 347 -23.12 0.00 12.69
CA PHE A 347 -24.08 -0.36 11.65
C PHE A 347 -23.40 -1.08 10.48
N LEU A 348 -22.26 -0.55 10.00
CA LEU A 348 -21.52 -1.19 8.90
C LEU A 348 -21.01 -2.59 9.27
N LYS A 349 -20.48 -2.77 10.49
CA LYS A 349 -20.06 -4.10 10.98
C LYS A 349 -21.22 -5.10 11.02
N MET A 350 -22.38 -4.70 11.51
CA MET A 350 -23.58 -5.57 11.51
C MET A 350 -23.97 -5.96 10.09
N SER A 351 -24.03 -5.01 9.16
CA SER A 351 -24.35 -5.27 7.76
C SER A 351 -23.33 -6.19 7.08
N ILE A 352 -22.04 -6.03 7.38
CA ILE A 352 -20.97 -6.91 6.87
C ILE A 352 -21.13 -8.33 7.41
N MET A 353 -21.41 -8.50 8.70
CA MET A 353 -21.63 -9.83 9.28
C MET A 353 -22.85 -10.53 8.69
N GLU A 354 -23.91 -9.79 8.37
CA GLU A 354 -25.16 -10.32 7.83
C GLU A 354 -25.09 -10.62 6.32
N HIS A 355 -24.47 -9.73 5.55
CA HIS A 355 -24.50 -9.77 4.09
C HIS A 355 -23.15 -10.08 3.44
N GLY A 356 -22.05 -9.92 4.18
CA GLY A 356 -20.68 -10.12 3.72
C GLY A 356 -20.08 -8.94 2.95
N LEU A 357 -18.91 -9.20 2.34
CA LEU A 357 -18.17 -8.27 1.48
C LEU A 357 -17.93 -8.90 0.12
N ARG A 358 -17.96 -8.12 -0.96
CA ARG A 358 -17.60 -8.60 -2.30
C ARG A 358 -16.09 -8.73 -2.51
N ASN A 359 -15.28 -8.01 -1.73
CA ASN A 359 -13.83 -7.94 -1.84
C ASN A 359 -13.17 -8.30 -0.51
N SER A 360 -12.16 -9.18 -0.52
CA SER A 360 -11.45 -9.59 0.70
C SER A 360 -10.52 -8.51 1.24
N LEU A 361 -9.93 -7.70 0.35
CA LEU A 361 -9.00 -6.62 0.66
C LEU A 361 -9.34 -5.40 -0.20
N LEU A 362 -9.07 -4.19 0.31
CA LEU A 362 -9.60 -2.94 -0.25
C LEU A 362 -8.57 -1.82 -0.39
N VAL A 363 -7.69 -1.62 0.60
CA VAL A 363 -6.81 -0.46 0.68
C VAL A 363 -5.35 -0.91 0.69
N ALA A 364 -4.58 -0.40 -0.28
CA ALA A 364 -3.15 -0.70 -0.46
C ALA A 364 -2.44 0.50 -1.13
N PRO A 365 -1.99 1.50 -0.38
CA PRO A 365 -1.31 2.66 -0.94
C PRO A 365 0.02 2.29 -1.63
N MET A 366 -0.02 2.33 -2.97
CA MET A 366 1.12 2.08 -3.86
C MET A 366 1.94 3.37 -4.10
N PRO A 367 3.15 3.30 -4.72
CA PRO A 367 4.03 4.45 -4.88
C PRO A 367 3.50 5.57 -5.79
N THR A 368 2.63 5.29 -6.73
CA THR A 368 2.04 6.22 -7.72
C THR A 368 3.04 7.00 -8.60
N ALA A 369 4.23 6.46 -8.83
CA ALA A 369 5.35 7.13 -9.49
C ALA A 369 5.02 7.80 -10.85
N SER A 370 4.10 7.24 -11.62
CA SER A 370 3.67 7.78 -12.92
C SER A 370 2.32 8.49 -12.84
N THR A 371 1.35 7.90 -12.15
CA THR A 371 -0.03 8.40 -12.11
C THR A 371 -0.16 9.73 -11.37
N SER A 372 0.64 9.95 -10.32
CA SER A 372 0.68 11.22 -9.59
C SER A 372 1.10 12.37 -10.50
N GLN A 373 2.03 12.13 -11.38
CA GLN A 373 2.58 13.14 -12.28
C GLN A 373 1.62 13.53 -13.41
N ILE A 374 0.86 12.56 -13.94
CA ILE A 374 -0.19 12.82 -14.92
C ILE A 374 -1.20 13.83 -14.37
N LEU A 375 -1.52 13.73 -13.08
CA LEU A 375 -2.46 14.63 -12.40
C LEU A 375 -1.80 15.86 -11.75
N GLY A 376 -0.47 15.98 -11.82
CA GLY A 376 0.31 17.07 -11.25
C GLY A 376 0.33 17.10 -9.72
N ASN A 377 0.31 15.91 -9.08
CA ASN A 377 0.42 15.73 -7.64
C ASN A 377 1.80 15.22 -7.24
N ASN A 378 2.15 15.40 -5.96
CA ASN A 378 3.24 14.66 -5.36
C ASN A 378 2.89 13.15 -5.23
N GLU A 379 3.90 12.32 -5.15
CA GLU A 379 3.72 10.86 -5.13
C GLU A 379 3.03 10.41 -3.84
N CYS A 380 2.02 9.55 -3.98
CA CYS A 380 1.36 8.81 -2.91
C CYS A 380 1.06 9.68 -1.66
N PHE A 381 1.60 9.26 -0.52
CA PHE A 381 1.57 9.94 0.78
C PHE A 381 2.94 10.52 1.16
N GLU A 382 3.88 10.59 0.21
CA GLU A 382 5.25 11.05 0.47
C GLU A 382 5.31 12.57 0.66
N PRO A 383 6.22 13.06 1.53
CA PRO A 383 6.58 14.48 1.55
C PRO A 383 7.34 14.86 0.28
N TYR A 384 7.42 16.15 -0.03
CA TYR A 384 8.28 16.64 -1.10
C TYR A 384 9.76 16.39 -0.79
N THR A 385 10.49 15.87 -1.77
CA THR A 385 11.96 15.68 -1.66
C THR A 385 12.75 16.93 -1.97
N SER A 386 12.16 17.85 -2.74
CA SER A 386 12.74 19.12 -3.13
C SER A 386 11.62 20.05 -3.62
N ASN A 387 11.75 21.35 -3.35
CA ASN A 387 10.80 22.34 -3.85
C ASN A 387 11.12 22.81 -5.29
N ILE A 388 12.31 22.48 -5.81
CA ILE A 388 12.71 22.69 -7.21
C ILE A 388 13.66 21.57 -7.63
N TYR A 389 13.41 20.95 -8.77
CA TYR A 389 14.27 19.89 -9.29
C TYR A 389 14.20 19.82 -10.82
N SER A 390 15.25 19.25 -11.42
CA SER A 390 15.28 18.92 -12.83
C SER A 390 14.70 17.51 -13.05
N ARG A 391 13.82 17.40 -14.04
CA ARG A 391 13.26 16.14 -14.46
C ARG A 391 13.66 15.83 -15.89
N ARG A 392 14.35 14.73 -16.06
CA ARG A 392 14.72 14.21 -17.38
C ARG A 392 13.68 13.20 -17.87
N THR A 393 13.16 13.43 -19.06
CA THR A 393 12.25 12.53 -19.78
C THR A 393 12.80 12.24 -21.18
N LEU A 394 12.17 11.35 -21.91
CA LEU A 394 12.51 11.12 -23.32
C LEU A 394 12.33 12.38 -24.18
N ALA A 395 11.42 13.28 -23.80
CA ALA A 395 11.15 14.54 -24.51
C ALA A 395 12.09 15.68 -24.14
N GLY A 396 12.97 15.52 -23.14
CA GLY A 396 13.90 16.54 -22.70
C GLY A 396 14.01 16.65 -21.18
N GLU A 397 14.68 17.71 -20.73
CA GLU A 397 14.87 18.07 -19.34
C GLU A 397 14.00 19.27 -18.98
N PHE A 398 13.25 19.14 -17.90
CA PHE A 398 12.30 20.13 -17.42
C PHE A 398 12.58 20.50 -15.98
N ILE A 399 12.54 21.79 -15.68
CA ILE A 399 12.59 22.30 -14.31
C ILE A 399 11.17 22.23 -13.74
N VAL A 400 11.04 21.50 -12.64
CA VAL A 400 9.78 21.38 -11.90
C VAL A 400 9.91 22.14 -10.59
N VAL A 401 9.00 23.08 -10.37
CA VAL A 401 8.88 23.87 -9.15
C VAL A 401 7.64 23.41 -8.36
N ASN A 402 7.76 23.37 -7.04
CA ASN A 402 6.59 23.16 -6.20
C ASN A 402 5.59 24.31 -6.43
N LYS A 403 4.48 23.98 -7.11
CA LYS A 403 3.46 24.97 -7.54
C LYS A 403 2.82 25.73 -6.37
N HIS A 404 2.70 25.06 -5.20
CA HIS A 404 2.12 25.66 -4.00
C HIS A 404 3.06 26.70 -3.40
N LEU A 405 4.36 26.37 -3.29
CA LEU A 405 5.38 27.32 -2.84
C LEU A 405 5.43 28.54 -3.79
N MET A 406 5.49 28.28 -5.09
CA MET A 406 5.54 29.37 -6.08
C MET A 406 4.33 30.30 -5.96
N LYS A 407 3.13 29.73 -5.81
CA LYS A 407 1.88 30.49 -5.61
C LYS A 407 1.95 31.35 -4.35
N ASP A 408 2.29 30.76 -3.20
CA ASP A 408 2.38 31.48 -1.93
C ASP A 408 3.41 32.62 -1.98
N LEU A 409 4.56 32.40 -2.63
CA LEU A 409 5.60 33.42 -2.79
C LEU A 409 5.16 34.56 -3.73
N ILE A 410 4.42 34.25 -4.81
CA ILE A 410 3.84 35.26 -5.70
C ILE A 410 2.79 36.10 -4.96
N GLU A 411 1.88 35.46 -4.22
CA GLU A 411 0.84 36.15 -3.46
C GLU A 411 1.41 37.08 -2.38
N GLN A 412 2.57 36.74 -1.82
CA GLN A 412 3.27 37.58 -0.85
C GLN A 412 4.26 38.58 -1.49
N GLY A 413 4.34 38.63 -2.82
CA GLY A 413 5.28 39.52 -3.54
C GLY A 413 6.76 39.17 -3.33
N LEU A 414 7.05 37.92 -2.93
CA LEU A 414 8.42 37.45 -2.62
C LEU A 414 9.07 36.70 -3.79
N TRP A 415 8.32 36.24 -4.78
CA TRP A 415 8.87 35.47 -5.90
C TRP A 415 9.76 36.33 -6.79
N CYS A 416 11.05 36.04 -6.80
CA CYS A 416 12.05 36.71 -7.64
C CYS A 416 13.18 35.74 -8.02
N GLU A 417 14.07 36.18 -8.91
CA GLU A 417 15.19 35.38 -9.39
C GLU A 417 16.16 34.98 -8.24
N ASP A 418 16.40 35.87 -7.30
CA ASP A 418 17.26 35.59 -6.13
C ASP A 418 16.70 34.50 -5.24
N ILE A 419 15.37 34.50 -5.00
CA ILE A 419 14.70 33.45 -4.23
C ILE A 419 14.77 32.11 -4.96
N LYS A 420 14.50 32.10 -6.27
CA LYS A 420 14.61 30.90 -7.10
C LYS A 420 16.03 30.32 -7.04
N ASN A 421 17.04 31.19 -7.23
CA ASN A 421 18.46 30.77 -7.18
C ASN A 421 18.84 30.24 -5.79
N ASN A 422 18.39 30.89 -4.72
CA ASN A 422 18.63 30.42 -3.36
C ASN A 422 18.04 29.01 -3.12
N ILE A 423 16.81 28.75 -3.60
CA ILE A 423 16.20 27.42 -3.49
C ILE A 423 17.03 26.38 -4.26
N ILE A 424 17.53 26.73 -5.45
CA ILE A 424 18.39 25.86 -6.26
C ILE A 424 19.71 25.55 -5.54
N GLU A 425 20.40 26.58 -5.05
CA GLU A 425 21.67 26.48 -4.33
C GLU A 425 21.55 25.60 -3.08
N ASN A 426 20.39 25.69 -2.39
CA ASN A 426 20.07 24.89 -1.20
C ASN A 426 19.36 23.58 -1.53
N LYS A 427 19.52 23.06 -2.76
CA LYS A 427 19.00 21.75 -3.19
C LYS A 427 17.49 21.56 -2.94
N GLY A 428 16.74 22.65 -3.17
CA GLY A 428 15.29 22.67 -3.01
C GLY A 428 14.79 23.00 -1.61
N SER A 429 15.68 23.27 -0.65
CA SER A 429 15.32 23.77 0.69
C SER A 429 14.97 25.26 0.66
N VAL A 430 14.01 25.65 1.49
CA VAL A 430 13.65 27.07 1.74
C VAL A 430 14.18 27.60 3.08
N GLN A 431 14.89 26.78 3.85
CA GLN A 431 15.28 27.10 5.23
C GLN A 431 16.26 28.26 5.32
N GLN A 432 17.12 28.46 4.31
CA GLN A 432 18.14 29.49 4.28
C GLN A 432 17.63 30.85 3.77
N ILE A 433 16.38 30.94 3.31
CA ILE A 433 15.81 32.18 2.80
C ILE A 433 15.42 33.08 3.98
N THR A 434 16.14 34.19 4.15
CA THR A 434 15.98 35.08 5.34
C THR A 434 14.61 35.76 5.40
N ASN A 435 14.04 36.10 4.26
CA ASN A 435 12.79 36.86 4.15
C ASN A 435 11.53 35.99 4.24
N LEU A 436 11.66 34.67 4.39
CA LEU A 436 10.50 33.80 4.58
C LEU A 436 10.10 33.74 6.06
N SER A 437 8.78 33.77 6.28
CA SER A 437 8.21 33.54 7.60
C SER A 437 8.53 32.13 8.13
N ALA A 438 8.59 31.98 9.45
CA ALA A 438 8.78 30.66 10.08
C ALA A 438 7.71 29.65 9.64
N HIS A 439 6.47 30.11 9.47
CA HIS A 439 5.36 29.28 8.98
C HIS A 439 5.61 28.72 7.58
N LEU A 440 6.02 29.54 6.61
CA LEU A 440 6.35 29.08 5.26
C LEU A 440 7.54 28.12 5.26
N LYS A 441 8.55 28.37 6.09
CA LYS A 441 9.68 27.44 6.25
C LYS A 441 9.24 26.08 6.75
N GLU A 442 8.35 26.01 7.74
CA GLU A 442 7.78 24.76 8.26
C GLU A 442 6.90 24.04 7.21
N LYS A 443 6.03 24.78 6.54
CA LYS A 443 5.11 24.26 5.51
C LYS A 443 5.83 23.62 4.33
N TYR A 444 6.95 24.21 3.89
CA TYR A 444 7.71 23.78 2.72
C TYR A 444 9.01 23.05 3.06
N LYS A 445 9.11 22.46 4.25
CA LYS A 445 10.18 21.51 4.57
C LYS A 445 10.23 20.39 3.55
N THR A 446 11.42 20.05 3.12
CA THR A 446 11.68 18.84 2.36
C THR A 446 11.75 17.64 3.30
N VAL A 447 11.60 16.43 2.78
CA VAL A 447 11.67 15.20 3.59
C VAL A 447 12.99 15.05 4.35
N TRP A 448 14.08 15.63 3.83
CA TRP A 448 15.41 15.61 4.45
C TRP A 448 15.48 16.43 5.76
N GLU A 449 14.54 17.33 5.94
CA GLU A 449 14.43 18.27 7.08
C GLU A 449 13.39 17.79 8.11
N MET A 450 12.75 16.65 7.85
CA MET A 450 11.72 16.05 8.71
C MET A 450 12.29 14.91 9.55
N SER A 451 11.69 14.71 10.74
CA SER A 451 12.00 13.55 11.56
C SER A 451 11.37 12.28 10.95
N MET A 452 12.16 11.23 10.71
CA MET A 452 11.62 9.94 10.26
C MET A 452 10.69 9.30 11.29
N ARG A 453 10.78 9.68 12.56
CA ARG A 453 9.83 9.27 13.58
C ARG A 453 8.42 9.76 13.26
N ASP A 454 8.26 11.02 12.86
CA ASP A 454 6.95 11.57 12.48
C ASP A 454 6.39 10.87 11.24
N ILE A 455 7.23 10.58 10.24
CA ILE A 455 6.83 9.84 9.05
C ILE A 455 6.33 8.42 9.41
N ILE A 456 7.03 7.73 10.30
CA ILE A 456 6.65 6.39 10.78
C ILE A 456 5.36 6.46 11.60
N ASP A 457 5.21 7.47 12.47
CA ASP A 457 4.01 7.65 13.27
C ASP A 457 2.78 7.93 12.39
N MET A 458 2.90 8.80 11.37
CA MET A 458 1.84 9.03 10.39
C MET A 458 1.50 7.76 9.59
N ALA A 459 2.52 6.95 9.25
CA ALA A 459 2.30 5.66 8.60
C ALA A 459 1.54 4.67 9.49
N ALA A 460 1.81 4.65 10.79
CA ALA A 460 1.09 3.83 11.76
C ALA A 460 -0.34 4.32 11.99
N ASP A 461 -0.54 5.64 12.08
CA ASP A 461 -1.87 6.23 12.29
C ASP A 461 -2.84 5.92 11.15
N ARG A 462 -2.40 6.04 9.87
CA ARG A 462 -3.21 5.59 8.72
C ARG A 462 -3.26 4.09 8.57
N GLY A 463 -2.24 3.35 9.06
CA GLY A 463 -2.13 1.90 8.99
C GLY A 463 -3.32 1.15 9.58
N ALA A 464 -3.98 1.74 10.60
CA ALA A 464 -5.21 1.22 11.19
C ALA A 464 -6.40 1.16 10.22
N TYR A 465 -6.31 1.81 9.06
CA TYR A 465 -7.33 1.86 7.99
C TYR A 465 -6.82 1.27 6.66
N ILE A 466 -5.67 0.61 6.67
CA ILE A 466 -5.07 -0.04 5.50
C ILE A 466 -5.08 -1.55 5.72
N CYS A 467 -6.01 -2.25 5.07
CA CYS A 467 -6.16 -3.70 5.26
C CYS A 467 -5.01 -4.52 4.65
N GLN A 468 -4.38 -4.05 3.59
CA GLN A 468 -3.12 -4.60 3.08
C GLN A 468 -1.92 -3.92 3.77
N SER A 469 -1.03 -3.28 3.03
CA SER A 469 0.08 -2.51 3.56
C SER A 469 0.30 -1.22 2.76
N GLN A 470 1.44 -0.58 2.91
CA GLN A 470 1.79 0.68 2.27
C GLN A 470 3.26 0.71 1.86
N SER A 471 3.57 1.30 0.71
CA SER A 471 4.93 1.43 0.16
C SER A 471 5.71 2.53 0.88
N LEU A 472 6.10 2.29 2.13
CA LEU A 472 6.73 3.27 2.99
C LEU A 472 8.22 3.43 2.68
N ASN A 473 8.62 4.55 2.08
CA ASN A 473 10.03 4.95 2.00
C ASN A 473 10.47 5.64 3.30
N LEU A 474 11.73 5.41 3.69
CA LEU A 474 12.38 6.15 4.76
C LEU A 474 13.61 6.87 4.20
N TRP A 475 13.87 8.09 4.67
CA TRP A 475 14.78 9.02 4.08
C TRP A 475 15.85 9.45 5.09
N ILE A 476 17.11 9.17 4.80
CA ILE A 476 18.23 9.59 5.64
C ILE A 476 19.34 10.12 4.77
N GLU A 477 19.83 11.31 5.06
CA GLU A 477 20.95 11.90 4.34
C GLU A 477 22.24 11.09 4.57
N GLU A 478 22.56 10.80 5.83
CA GLU A 478 23.72 10.01 6.26
C GLU A 478 23.29 8.88 7.20
N PRO A 479 22.95 7.69 6.64
CA PRO A 479 22.53 6.57 7.43
C PRO A 479 23.69 5.98 8.25
N ASN A 480 23.39 5.56 9.47
CA ASN A 480 24.29 4.81 10.34
C ASN A 480 23.51 3.75 11.11
N TYR A 481 24.21 2.78 11.70
CA TYR A 481 23.59 1.67 12.42
C TYR A 481 22.63 2.09 13.52
N LYS A 482 22.98 3.14 14.28
CA LYS A 482 22.16 3.64 15.40
C LYS A 482 20.83 4.20 14.89
N ASN A 483 20.87 5.07 13.89
CA ASN A 483 19.67 5.71 13.34
C ASN A 483 18.77 4.70 12.65
N LEU A 484 19.34 3.81 11.81
CA LEU A 484 18.58 2.77 11.13
C LEU A 484 17.94 1.78 12.12
N THR A 485 18.71 1.31 13.10
CA THR A 485 18.17 0.43 14.15
C THR A 485 17.01 1.11 14.89
N SER A 486 17.17 2.38 15.28
CA SER A 486 16.11 3.13 15.96
C SER A 486 14.85 3.24 15.10
N MET A 487 14.97 3.55 13.81
CA MET A 487 13.85 3.63 12.88
C MET A 487 13.12 2.30 12.72
N HIS A 488 13.85 1.21 12.46
CA HIS A 488 13.24 -0.10 12.29
C HIS A 488 12.57 -0.60 13.56
N PHE A 489 13.19 -0.39 14.73
CA PHE A 489 12.55 -0.73 16.00
C PHE A 489 11.33 0.15 16.30
N HIS A 490 11.36 1.42 15.91
CA HIS A 490 10.19 2.29 16.05
C HIS A 490 9.04 1.82 15.15
N SER A 491 9.29 1.54 13.87
CA SER A 491 8.27 1.04 12.95
C SER A 491 7.69 -0.30 13.38
N TRP A 492 8.53 -1.22 13.87
CA TRP A 492 8.09 -2.48 14.44
C TRP A 492 7.21 -2.28 15.68
N LYS A 493 7.65 -1.48 16.66
CA LYS A 493 6.89 -1.18 17.87
C LYS A 493 5.57 -0.46 17.59
N ARG A 494 5.52 0.36 16.53
CA ARG A 494 4.29 1.02 16.06
C ARG A 494 3.33 0.06 15.33
N GLY A 495 3.73 -1.18 15.11
CA GLY A 495 2.88 -2.23 14.56
C GLY A 495 2.73 -2.21 13.05
N LEU A 496 3.62 -1.55 12.31
CA LEU A 496 3.61 -1.53 10.85
C LEU A 496 3.75 -2.95 10.25
N LYS A 497 3.10 -3.20 9.12
CA LYS A 497 3.26 -4.42 8.33
C LYS A 497 4.50 -4.32 7.45
N THR A 498 4.64 -3.22 6.72
CA THR A 498 5.86 -2.86 5.99
C THR A 498 6.66 -1.86 6.81
N GLY A 499 7.84 -2.26 7.25
CA GLY A 499 8.75 -1.41 8.02
C GLY A 499 9.49 -0.41 7.13
N ILE A 500 9.90 -0.85 5.94
CA ILE A 500 10.53 -0.02 4.93
C ILE A 500 10.38 -0.64 3.54
N TYR A 501 10.05 0.19 2.54
CA TYR A 501 10.17 -0.13 1.11
C TYR A 501 11.60 0.16 0.66
N TYR A 502 11.97 1.42 0.39
CA TYR A 502 13.37 1.79 0.14
C TYR A 502 13.94 2.64 1.28
N LEU A 503 15.21 2.38 1.62
CA LEU A 503 16.04 3.38 2.27
C LEU A 503 16.52 4.36 1.22
N ARG A 504 16.01 5.58 1.27
CA ARG A 504 16.40 6.67 0.37
C ARG A 504 17.52 7.48 0.99
N ARG A 505 18.62 7.61 0.26
CA ARG A 505 19.78 8.43 0.65
C ARG A 505 19.84 9.67 -0.22
N LYS A 506 20.30 10.77 0.35
CA LYS A 506 20.55 11.97 -0.45
C LYS A 506 21.77 11.71 -1.35
N PRO A 507 21.68 11.92 -2.67
CA PRO A 507 22.81 11.74 -3.57
C PRO A 507 23.97 12.65 -3.16
N LYS A 508 25.19 12.10 -3.00
CA LYS A 508 26.40 12.88 -2.71
C LYS A 508 26.74 13.84 -3.84
N HIS A 509 26.50 13.41 -5.09
CA HIS A 509 26.63 14.24 -6.28
C HIS A 509 25.29 14.24 -7.01
N GLN A 510 24.69 15.42 -7.16
CA GLN A 510 23.57 15.56 -8.10
C GLN A 510 24.16 15.55 -9.52
N PRO A 511 23.63 14.75 -10.46
CA PRO A 511 24.16 14.69 -11.83
C PRO A 511 24.06 16.01 -12.61
N GLN A 512 23.32 16.96 -12.10
CA GLN A 512 23.12 18.27 -12.73
C GLN A 512 23.00 19.36 -11.67
N GLN A 513 24.06 20.16 -11.57
CA GLN A 513 23.95 21.50 -10.98
C GLN A 513 23.31 22.39 -12.05
N PHE A 514 22.24 23.10 -11.70
CA PHE A 514 21.79 24.22 -12.51
C PHE A 514 22.95 25.19 -12.66
N THR A 515 23.27 25.60 -13.88
CA THR A 515 24.26 26.62 -14.13
C THR A 515 23.63 27.94 -13.68
N ILE A 516 23.95 28.36 -12.46
CA ILE A 516 23.61 29.70 -11.98
C ILE A 516 24.66 30.62 -12.58
N ALA A 517 24.22 31.65 -13.31
CA ALA A 517 25.12 32.67 -13.76
C ALA A 517 25.85 33.26 -12.53
N PRO A 518 27.19 33.33 -12.51
CA PRO A 518 27.89 33.93 -11.38
C PRO A 518 27.34 35.34 -11.18
N LYS A 519 27.04 35.71 -9.93
CA LYS A 519 26.73 37.11 -9.60
C LYS A 519 27.87 37.95 -10.17
N SER A 520 27.54 38.90 -11.03
CA SER A 520 28.52 39.90 -11.47
C SER A 520 29.06 40.56 -10.21
N VAL A 521 30.31 40.26 -9.89
CA VAL A 521 31.05 41.05 -8.90
C VAL A 521 31.02 42.45 -9.49
N GLU A 522 30.28 43.37 -8.90
CA GLU A 522 30.42 44.78 -9.21
C GLU A 522 31.90 45.07 -9.06
N ASN A 523 32.52 45.46 -10.17
CA ASN A 523 33.93 45.84 -10.22
C ASN A 523 34.14 46.91 -9.17
N GLU A 524 34.72 46.57 -8.03
CA GLU A 524 35.50 47.52 -7.28
C GLU A 524 36.61 47.95 -8.22
N VAL A 525 36.46 49.15 -8.71
CA VAL A 525 37.48 49.81 -9.53
C VAL A 525 38.75 49.84 -8.68
N CYS A 526 39.72 49.05 -9.09
CA CYS A 526 41.02 49.06 -8.48
C CYS A 526 41.70 50.40 -8.84
N GLU A 527 41.65 51.36 -7.92
CA GLU A 527 42.29 52.69 -8.06
C GLU A 527 43.83 52.64 -8.01
N MET A 528 44.48 51.51 -8.17
CA MET A 528 45.89 51.33 -8.05
C MET A 528 46.64 51.01 -9.34
N CYS A 529 46.05 51.23 -10.51
CA CYS A 529 46.82 51.12 -11.79
C CYS A 529 46.68 52.37 -12.64
N SER A 530 47.07 53.53 -12.09
CA SER A 530 47.38 54.74 -12.87
C SER A 530 48.62 55.45 -12.24
N ALA A 531 49.80 54.98 -12.63
CA ALA A 531 51.03 55.73 -12.66
C ALA A 531 51.90 55.20 -13.81
#